data_cf0d1700bb6ca145b2c45f514154e942
#
_entry.id   cf0d1700bb6ca145b2c45f514154e942
#
_cell.length_a   1.000
_cell.length_b   1.000
_cell.length_c   1.000
_cell.angle_alpha   90.00
_cell.angle_beta   90.00
_cell.angle_gamma   90.00
#
_symmetry.space_group_name_H-M   'P 1'
#
loop_
_entity.id
_entity.type
_entity.pdbx_description
1 polymer ?
#
loop_
_entity_poly.entity_id
_entity_poly.type
_entity_poly.pdbx_seq_one_letter_code
_entity_poly.pdbx_strand_id
1 'polypeptide(L)'
;MENDKLVIGGKEFDSRFILGSGKYSMKLIEAAVKDAGAQIITLAVRRTNTKEEENILDYIPDGVTLLPNTSGARDAKEAVRIARLARELGCGDFVKIEIMRDSKYLLPDNYETIKATEILAKEGFVVMPYMYPDLNVARELQNVGAATIMPLASPIGSNKGLATKEFIQILIDEIDLPIIVDAGIGKPSQACEAMEMGAAAIMANTALATAGDLTMMASAFKDAIEAGRKAYLAGLGRVLTRGAAASDPLTGFLH
;
A
#
# COMPACT_ATOMS: atom_id res chain seq x y z
N MET A 1 -7.00 16.31 13.00
CA MET A 1 -6.17 15.14 12.64
C MET A 1 -4.67 15.42 12.75
N GLU A 2 -4.27 16.43 13.51
CA GLU A 2 -2.84 16.79 13.67
C GLU A 2 -1.95 15.66 14.26
N ASN A 3 -2.54 14.63 14.86
CA ASN A 3 -1.80 13.52 15.50
C ASN A 3 -2.00 12.14 14.85
N ASP A 4 -2.69 12.02 13.70
CA ASP A 4 -2.93 10.73 13.03
C ASP A 4 -1.94 10.53 11.86
N LYS A 5 -0.66 10.39 12.17
CA LYS A 5 0.38 10.11 11.19
C LYS A 5 0.45 8.63 10.84
N LEU A 6 0.84 8.32 9.60
CA LEU A 6 1.30 6.99 9.23
C LEU A 6 2.76 6.86 9.64
N VAL A 7 3.08 5.89 10.48
CA VAL A 7 4.48 5.66 10.92
C VAL A 7 4.97 4.33 10.34
N ILE A 8 6.08 4.36 9.60
CA ILE A 8 6.72 3.17 9.02
C ILE A 8 8.23 3.25 9.32
N GLY A 9 8.78 2.27 10.00
CA GLY A 9 10.20 2.23 10.32
C GLY A 9 10.69 3.46 11.10
N GLY A 10 9.84 4.05 11.94
CA GLY A 10 10.13 5.26 12.70
C GLY A 10 10.00 6.57 11.93
N LYS A 11 9.72 6.54 10.63
CA LYS A 11 9.46 7.73 9.79
C LYS A 11 7.96 8.03 9.74
N GLU A 12 7.61 9.30 9.91
CA GLU A 12 6.23 9.79 9.86
C GLU A 12 5.84 10.28 8.46
N PHE A 13 4.61 10.00 8.07
CA PHE A 13 4.01 10.42 6.80
C PHE A 13 2.62 10.99 7.05
N ASP A 14 2.29 12.07 6.35
CA ASP A 14 0.95 12.67 6.36
C ASP A 14 -0.02 11.94 5.43
N SER A 15 0.52 11.42 4.33
CA SER A 15 -0.26 10.72 3.32
C SER A 15 -0.36 9.23 3.60
N ARG A 16 -1.55 8.68 3.31
CA ARG A 16 -1.81 7.24 3.33
C ARG A 16 -1.98 6.65 1.93
N PHE A 17 -1.61 7.42 0.90
CA PHE A 17 -1.51 6.96 -0.48
C PHE A 17 -0.05 6.69 -0.85
N ILE A 18 0.23 5.48 -1.34
CA ILE A 18 1.55 5.06 -1.84
C ILE A 18 1.42 4.77 -3.34
N LEU A 19 2.30 5.38 -4.14
CA LEU A 19 2.34 5.07 -5.57
C LEU A 19 3.05 3.73 -5.79
N GLY A 20 2.32 2.76 -6.33
CA GLY A 20 2.84 1.45 -6.71
C GLY A 20 3.75 1.52 -7.94
N SER A 21 4.59 0.49 -8.12
CA SER A 21 5.40 0.31 -9.33
C SER A 21 4.58 -0.33 -10.46
N GLY A 22 4.93 -0.04 -11.69
CA GLY A 22 4.26 -0.63 -12.85
C GLY A 22 4.54 0.15 -14.11
N LYS A 23 3.56 0.87 -14.60
CA LYS A 23 3.75 1.82 -15.70
C LYS A 23 4.05 3.19 -15.10
N TYR A 24 5.20 3.75 -15.44
CA TYR A 24 5.57 5.10 -15.05
C TYR A 24 5.47 6.06 -16.23
N SER A 25 5.03 7.26 -15.93
CA SER A 25 5.22 8.45 -16.74
C SER A 25 5.44 9.62 -15.81
N MET A 26 6.10 10.67 -16.28
CA MET A 26 6.26 11.90 -15.52
C MET A 26 4.92 12.43 -15.00
N LYS A 27 3.90 12.42 -15.87
CA LYS A 27 2.53 12.83 -15.50
C LYS A 27 1.94 12.00 -14.36
N LEU A 28 2.21 10.68 -14.33
CA LEU A 28 1.73 9.81 -13.25
C LEU A 28 2.41 10.15 -11.93
N ILE A 29 3.73 10.36 -11.92
CA ILE A 29 4.47 10.74 -10.71
C ILE A 29 3.99 12.11 -10.22
N GLU A 30 3.85 13.07 -11.13
CA GLU A 30 3.36 14.41 -10.81
C GLU A 30 1.97 14.38 -10.18
N ALA A 31 1.01 13.68 -10.79
CA ALA A 31 -0.33 13.54 -10.25
C ALA A 31 -0.35 12.78 -8.92
N ALA A 32 0.44 11.72 -8.77
CA ALA A 32 0.53 10.98 -7.51
C ALA A 32 1.06 11.86 -6.36
N VAL A 33 2.07 12.71 -6.62
CA VAL A 33 2.65 13.57 -5.59
C VAL A 33 1.78 14.80 -5.34
N LYS A 34 1.36 15.53 -6.39
CA LYS A 34 0.64 16.79 -6.23
C LYS A 34 -0.83 16.60 -5.90
N ASP A 35 -1.49 15.67 -6.59
CA ASP A 35 -2.95 15.52 -6.51
C ASP A 35 -3.37 14.42 -5.52
N ALA A 36 -2.68 13.27 -5.49
CA ALA A 36 -2.91 12.23 -4.48
C ALA A 36 -2.11 12.42 -3.19
N GLY A 37 -1.10 13.29 -3.17
CA GLY A 37 -0.29 13.58 -2.00
C GLY A 37 0.70 12.49 -1.62
N ALA A 38 1.11 11.63 -2.57
CA ALA A 38 2.04 10.54 -2.31
C ALA A 38 3.37 11.04 -1.73
N GLN A 39 3.78 10.49 -0.60
CA GLN A 39 5.07 10.72 0.03
C GLN A 39 6.00 9.50 -0.05
N ILE A 40 5.48 8.39 -0.57
CA ILE A 40 6.22 7.15 -0.83
C ILE A 40 5.93 6.73 -2.27
N ILE A 41 7.00 6.45 -3.04
CA ILE A 41 6.90 5.97 -4.41
C ILE A 41 7.74 4.71 -4.56
N THR A 42 7.13 3.64 -5.07
CA THR A 42 7.86 2.41 -5.40
C THR A 42 8.52 2.52 -6.75
N LEU A 43 9.67 1.87 -6.91
CA LEU A 43 10.39 1.77 -8.17
C LEU A 43 11.05 0.40 -8.34
N ALA A 44 11.12 -0.08 -9.57
CA ALA A 44 11.83 -1.31 -9.91
C ALA A 44 13.27 -0.99 -10.35
N VAL A 45 14.26 -1.38 -9.55
CA VAL A 45 15.68 -1.06 -9.77
C VAL A 45 16.18 -1.51 -11.16
N ARG A 46 15.65 -2.60 -11.69
CA ARG A 46 16.03 -3.12 -13.03
C ARG A 46 15.72 -2.16 -14.18
N ARG A 47 14.83 -1.18 -13.98
CA ARG A 47 14.43 -0.21 -15.02
C ARG A 47 15.24 1.08 -15.00
N THR A 48 16.11 1.28 -13.99
CA THR A 48 16.90 2.50 -13.86
C THR A 48 18.22 2.49 -14.64
N ASN A 49 18.62 1.37 -15.26
CA ASN A 49 19.94 1.15 -15.85
C ASN A 49 20.02 1.16 -17.38
N THR A 50 19.04 1.65 -18.10
CA THR A 50 19.15 1.83 -19.56
C THR A 50 19.72 3.20 -19.89
N LYS A 51 20.86 3.23 -20.57
CA LYS A 51 21.64 4.43 -20.89
C LYS A 51 20.95 5.44 -21.82
N GLU A 52 19.72 5.18 -22.24
CA GLU A 52 18.97 6.00 -23.21
C GLU A 52 17.61 6.49 -22.72
N GLU A 53 17.16 6.10 -21.52
CA GLU A 53 15.94 6.64 -20.93
C GLU A 53 16.27 7.60 -19.81
N GLU A 54 15.60 8.75 -19.80
CA GLU A 54 15.64 9.74 -18.71
C GLU A 54 15.52 9.02 -17.36
N ASN A 55 16.44 9.27 -16.44
CA ASN A 55 16.44 8.59 -15.14
C ASN A 55 15.20 9.05 -14.37
N ILE A 56 14.29 8.10 -14.10
CA ILE A 56 13.04 8.37 -13.40
C ILE A 56 13.26 9.03 -12.03
N LEU A 57 14.43 8.82 -11.43
CA LEU A 57 14.82 9.43 -10.15
C LEU A 57 14.92 10.95 -10.25
N ASP A 58 15.27 11.48 -11.43
CA ASP A 58 15.42 12.93 -11.66
C ASP A 58 14.07 13.68 -11.65
N TYR A 59 12.95 12.92 -11.74
CA TYR A 59 11.58 13.46 -11.74
C TYR A 59 10.85 13.27 -10.41
N ILE A 60 11.43 12.55 -9.46
CA ILE A 60 10.85 12.39 -8.14
C ILE A 60 11.24 13.59 -7.29
N PRO A 61 10.27 14.37 -6.78
CA PRO A 61 10.58 15.54 -5.97
C PRO A 61 11.37 15.20 -4.70
N ASP A 62 12.22 16.15 -4.28
CA ASP A 62 12.89 16.06 -2.98
C ASP A 62 11.89 15.84 -1.84
N GLY A 63 12.27 15.04 -0.86
CA GLY A 63 11.43 14.72 0.31
C GLY A 63 10.50 13.52 0.13
N VAL A 64 10.30 13.02 -1.10
CA VAL A 64 9.60 11.76 -1.34
C VAL A 64 10.48 10.58 -0.96
N THR A 65 9.92 9.64 -0.22
CA THR A 65 10.62 8.40 0.16
C THR A 65 10.59 7.41 -0.99
N LEU A 66 11.77 7.01 -1.44
CA LEU A 66 11.91 5.95 -2.42
C LEU A 66 11.66 4.60 -1.76
N LEU A 67 10.85 3.77 -2.40
CA LEU A 67 10.55 2.41 -1.98
C LEU A 67 10.92 1.43 -3.12
N PRO A 68 12.22 1.14 -3.32
CA PRO A 68 12.62 0.16 -4.31
C PRO A 68 11.95 -1.18 -4.03
N ASN A 69 11.46 -1.85 -5.09
CA ASN A 69 10.92 -3.18 -4.98
C ASN A 69 11.85 -4.23 -5.60
N THR A 70 11.69 -5.47 -5.15
CA THR A 70 12.47 -6.60 -5.63
C THR A 70 11.77 -7.35 -6.78
N SER A 71 10.86 -6.68 -7.49
CA SER A 71 10.09 -7.26 -8.58
C SER A 71 10.97 -7.97 -9.61
N GLY A 72 10.59 -9.19 -9.95
CA GLY A 72 11.34 -10.10 -10.80
C GLY A 72 12.25 -11.07 -10.04
N ALA A 73 12.39 -10.93 -8.71
CA ALA A 73 13.01 -11.96 -7.88
C ALA A 73 12.14 -13.22 -7.83
N ARG A 74 12.76 -14.37 -7.91
CA ARG A 74 12.09 -15.69 -7.84
C ARG A 74 12.32 -16.39 -6.50
N ASP A 75 13.31 -15.93 -5.75
CA ASP A 75 13.67 -16.43 -4.43
C ASP A 75 14.23 -15.32 -3.53
N ALA A 76 14.43 -15.64 -2.25
CA ALA A 76 14.95 -14.71 -1.26
C ALA A 76 16.35 -14.19 -1.61
N LYS A 77 17.22 -15.02 -2.19
CA LYS A 77 18.58 -14.64 -2.55
C LYS A 77 18.60 -13.55 -3.62
N GLU A 78 17.75 -13.68 -4.65
CA GLU A 78 17.61 -12.65 -5.68
C GLU A 78 17.02 -11.36 -5.09
N ALA A 79 15.99 -11.45 -4.24
CA ALA A 79 15.38 -10.29 -3.59
C ALA A 79 16.39 -9.52 -2.73
N VAL A 80 17.15 -10.22 -1.89
CA VAL A 80 18.19 -9.62 -1.05
C VAL A 80 19.26 -8.92 -1.90
N ARG A 81 19.71 -9.55 -3.00
CA ARG A 81 20.67 -8.94 -3.91
C ARG A 81 20.14 -7.64 -4.53
N ILE A 82 18.86 -7.63 -4.96
CA ILE A 82 18.24 -6.43 -5.56
C ILE A 82 18.11 -5.32 -4.52
N ALA A 83 17.69 -5.64 -3.28
CA ALA A 83 17.56 -4.68 -2.21
C ALA A 83 18.90 -4.01 -1.86
N ARG A 84 19.97 -4.79 -1.72
CA ARG A 84 21.32 -4.26 -1.47
C ARG A 84 21.80 -3.35 -2.60
N LEU A 85 21.57 -3.76 -3.87
CA LEU A 85 21.90 -2.91 -5.03
C LEU A 85 21.14 -1.58 -4.99
N ALA A 86 19.84 -1.59 -4.64
CA ALA A 86 19.06 -0.36 -4.51
C ALA A 86 19.63 0.59 -3.46
N ARG A 87 20.06 0.05 -2.30
CA ARG A 87 20.73 0.84 -1.25
C ARG A 87 22.03 1.46 -1.74
N GLU A 88 22.87 0.69 -2.43
CA GLU A 88 24.14 1.16 -3.03
C GLU A 88 23.92 2.25 -4.09
N LEU A 89 22.80 2.22 -4.81
CA LEU A 89 22.38 3.25 -5.76
C LEU A 89 21.78 4.50 -5.09
N GLY A 90 21.75 4.57 -3.75
CA GLY A 90 21.28 5.73 -3.01
C GLY A 90 19.77 5.79 -2.79
N CYS A 91 19.03 4.69 -3.01
CA CYS A 91 17.58 4.67 -2.79
C CYS A 91 17.17 4.63 -1.29
N GLY A 92 18.14 4.60 -0.36
CA GLY A 92 17.88 4.55 1.08
C GLY A 92 17.59 3.15 1.58
N ASP A 93 17.00 3.06 2.79
CA ASP A 93 16.84 1.80 3.52
C ASP A 93 15.44 1.17 3.39
N PHE A 94 14.48 1.88 2.84
CA PHE A 94 13.16 1.33 2.57
C PHE A 94 13.21 0.33 1.41
N VAL A 95 12.56 -0.83 1.57
CA VAL A 95 12.48 -1.82 0.51
C VAL A 95 11.15 -2.57 0.55
N LYS A 96 10.51 -2.71 -0.61
CA LYS A 96 9.34 -3.57 -0.80
C LYS A 96 9.78 -4.92 -1.34
N ILE A 97 9.50 -5.98 -0.58
CA ILE A 97 9.80 -7.34 -1.01
C ILE A 97 8.67 -7.85 -1.91
N GLU A 98 9.02 -8.18 -3.14
CA GLU A 98 8.17 -8.85 -4.12
C GLU A 98 8.92 -10.06 -4.67
N ILE A 99 8.51 -11.27 -4.26
CA ILE A 99 9.07 -12.53 -4.75
C ILE A 99 7.95 -13.34 -5.36
N MET A 100 8.04 -13.60 -6.66
CA MET A 100 6.98 -14.25 -7.43
C MET A 100 7.59 -15.30 -8.36
N ARG A 101 7.27 -16.58 -8.12
CA ARG A 101 7.71 -17.68 -9.00
C ARG A 101 6.87 -17.74 -10.27
N ASP A 102 5.60 -17.34 -10.18
CA ASP A 102 4.68 -17.31 -11.30
C ASP A 102 4.60 -15.92 -11.92
N SER A 103 4.95 -15.83 -13.19
CA SER A 103 4.94 -14.58 -13.95
C SER A 103 3.57 -14.24 -14.57
N LYS A 104 2.61 -15.18 -14.52
CA LYS A 104 1.29 -14.99 -15.14
C LYS A 104 0.32 -14.26 -14.22
N TYR A 105 0.25 -14.67 -12.96
CA TYR A 105 -0.68 -14.10 -11.99
C TYR A 105 -0.02 -13.17 -10.97
N LEU A 106 1.33 -13.16 -10.91
CA LEU A 106 2.13 -12.32 -10.03
C LEU A 106 1.77 -12.50 -8.55
N LEU A 107 1.52 -13.75 -8.16
CA LEU A 107 1.20 -14.09 -6.77
C LEU A 107 2.48 -14.22 -5.95
N PRO A 108 2.51 -13.69 -4.72
CA PRO A 108 3.69 -13.71 -3.88
C PRO A 108 4.01 -15.10 -3.34
N ASP A 109 5.30 -15.41 -3.22
CA ASP A 109 5.80 -16.57 -2.49
C ASP A 109 6.05 -16.19 -1.03
N ASN A 110 5.10 -16.49 -0.15
CA ASN A 110 5.17 -16.10 1.26
C ASN A 110 6.41 -16.68 1.99
N TYR A 111 6.81 -17.92 1.66
CA TYR A 111 7.95 -18.56 2.29
C TYR A 111 9.28 -17.88 1.97
N GLU A 112 9.52 -17.58 0.70
CA GLU A 112 10.72 -16.85 0.28
C GLU A 112 10.68 -15.38 0.77
N THR A 113 9.47 -14.79 0.87
CA THR A 113 9.27 -13.44 1.42
C THR A 113 9.70 -13.35 2.89
N ILE A 114 9.34 -14.34 3.74
CA ILE A 114 9.79 -14.41 5.14
C ILE A 114 11.31 -14.45 5.22
N LYS A 115 11.96 -15.33 4.45
CA LYS A 115 13.43 -15.44 4.44
C LYS A 115 14.14 -14.16 4.04
N ALA A 116 13.66 -13.51 2.97
CA ALA A 116 14.23 -12.25 2.51
C ALA A 116 14.04 -11.14 3.56
N THR A 117 12.86 -11.09 4.20
CA THR A 117 12.55 -10.13 5.25
C THR A 117 13.49 -10.28 6.43
N GLU A 118 13.71 -11.50 6.93
CA GLU A 118 14.62 -11.78 8.05
C GLU A 118 16.05 -11.28 7.78
N ILE A 119 16.57 -11.58 6.59
CA ILE A 119 17.93 -11.17 6.22
C ILE A 119 18.04 -9.65 6.15
N LEU A 120 17.11 -8.99 5.46
CA LEU A 120 17.16 -7.55 5.22
C LEU A 120 16.85 -6.75 6.48
N ALA A 121 15.94 -7.20 7.34
CA ALA A 121 15.67 -6.57 8.62
C ALA A 121 16.89 -6.57 9.54
N LYS A 122 17.64 -7.69 9.60
CA LYS A 122 18.93 -7.79 10.33
C LYS A 122 20.00 -6.86 9.76
N GLU A 123 19.91 -6.47 8.51
CA GLU A 123 20.80 -5.52 7.84
C GLU A 123 20.35 -4.05 7.97
N GLY A 124 19.30 -3.80 8.76
CA GLY A 124 18.79 -2.46 9.03
C GLY A 124 17.92 -1.87 7.93
N PHE A 125 17.36 -2.69 7.02
CA PHE A 125 16.35 -2.22 6.10
C PHE A 125 14.99 -2.04 6.78
N VAL A 126 14.23 -1.06 6.30
CA VAL A 126 12.80 -0.93 6.60
C VAL A 126 12.04 -1.79 5.59
N VAL A 127 11.74 -3.02 5.99
CA VAL A 127 11.22 -4.05 5.07
C VAL A 127 9.70 -4.02 5.04
N MET A 128 9.15 -3.89 3.84
CA MET A 128 7.71 -3.83 3.54
C MET A 128 7.34 -5.02 2.63
N PRO A 129 6.98 -6.18 3.19
CA PRO A 129 6.77 -7.40 2.42
C PRO A 129 5.37 -7.46 1.80
N TYR A 130 5.31 -7.68 0.47
CA TYR A 130 4.11 -8.05 -0.27
C TYR A 130 3.84 -9.53 -0.08
N MET A 131 2.60 -9.88 0.34
CA MET A 131 2.26 -11.25 0.70
C MET A 131 0.84 -11.63 0.29
N TYR A 132 0.60 -12.92 0.11
CA TYR A 132 -0.76 -13.46 0.09
C TYR A 132 -1.31 -13.44 1.53
N PRO A 133 -2.53 -12.91 1.77
CA PRO A 133 -3.02 -12.70 3.13
C PRO A 133 -3.24 -14.02 3.88
N ASP A 134 -2.35 -14.29 4.82
CA ASP A 134 -2.34 -15.42 5.74
C ASP A 134 -1.88 -14.93 7.11
N LEU A 135 -2.65 -15.18 8.16
CA LEU A 135 -2.36 -14.67 9.50
C LEU A 135 -1.08 -15.24 10.09
N ASN A 136 -0.79 -16.53 9.87
CA ASN A 136 0.42 -17.15 10.43
C ASN A 136 1.66 -16.59 9.74
N VAL A 137 1.60 -16.40 8.43
CA VAL A 137 2.67 -15.74 7.67
C VAL A 137 2.87 -14.29 8.14
N ALA A 138 1.81 -13.54 8.38
CA ALA A 138 1.90 -12.17 8.87
C ALA A 138 2.55 -12.08 10.25
N ARG A 139 2.22 -13.01 11.17
CA ARG A 139 2.87 -13.13 12.47
C ARG A 139 4.36 -13.46 12.35
N GLU A 140 4.70 -14.36 11.43
CA GLU A 140 6.10 -14.71 11.18
C GLU A 140 6.88 -13.53 10.57
N LEU A 141 6.31 -12.81 9.61
CA LEU A 141 6.89 -11.59 9.07
C LEU A 141 7.12 -10.51 10.15
N GLN A 142 6.17 -10.31 11.05
CA GLN A 142 6.32 -9.43 12.22
C GLN A 142 7.48 -9.88 13.11
N ASN A 143 7.56 -11.17 13.42
CA ASN A 143 8.60 -11.73 14.29
C ASN A 143 10.02 -11.60 13.70
N VAL A 144 10.16 -11.70 12.38
CA VAL A 144 11.47 -11.56 11.70
C VAL A 144 11.84 -10.12 11.36
N GLY A 145 11.00 -9.14 11.74
CA GLY A 145 11.35 -7.72 11.70
C GLY A 145 10.79 -6.93 10.51
N ALA A 146 9.68 -7.36 9.91
CA ALA A 146 8.96 -6.53 8.95
C ALA A 146 8.52 -5.20 9.59
N ALA A 147 8.54 -4.13 8.82
CA ALA A 147 8.07 -2.81 9.26
C ALA A 147 6.56 -2.59 8.98
N THR A 148 6.00 -3.34 8.05
CA THR A 148 4.57 -3.33 7.66
C THR A 148 4.18 -4.71 7.18
N ILE A 149 2.88 -4.95 6.99
CA ILE A 149 2.36 -6.10 6.24
C ILE A 149 1.59 -5.58 5.04
N MET A 150 1.89 -6.11 3.84
CA MET A 150 1.30 -5.66 2.58
C MET A 150 0.53 -6.77 1.89
N PRO A 151 -0.71 -7.08 2.36
CA PRO A 151 -1.53 -8.12 1.75
C PRO A 151 -2.06 -7.68 0.38
N LEU A 152 -2.07 -8.59 -0.58
CA LEU A 152 -2.77 -8.38 -1.85
C LEU A 152 -4.29 -8.36 -1.65
N ALA A 153 -4.98 -7.37 -2.22
CA ALA A 153 -6.43 -7.34 -2.28
C ALA A 153 -6.97 -8.19 -3.45
N SER A 154 -6.27 -8.16 -4.58
CA SER A 154 -6.48 -9.03 -5.75
C SER A 154 -5.23 -9.01 -6.63
N PRO A 155 -5.10 -9.86 -7.65
CA PRO A 155 -3.85 -9.94 -8.43
C PRO A 155 -3.38 -8.59 -8.97
N ILE A 156 -2.07 -8.38 -8.98
CA ILE A 156 -1.44 -7.14 -9.46
C ILE A 156 -1.98 -6.73 -10.83
N GLY A 157 -2.35 -5.46 -10.98
CA GLY A 157 -2.83 -4.89 -12.24
C GLY A 157 -4.25 -5.28 -12.64
N SER A 158 -4.97 -6.04 -11.81
CA SER A 158 -6.30 -6.55 -12.15
C SER A 158 -7.45 -5.54 -11.96
N ASN A 159 -7.28 -4.52 -11.11
CA ASN A 159 -8.34 -3.56 -10.71
C ASN A 159 -9.63 -4.24 -10.18
N LYS A 160 -9.53 -5.47 -9.65
CA LYS A 160 -10.68 -6.25 -9.17
C LYS A 160 -11.15 -5.88 -7.77
N GLY A 161 -10.38 -5.07 -7.05
CA GLY A 161 -10.71 -4.58 -5.71
C GLY A 161 -10.40 -5.57 -4.60
N LEU A 162 -11.19 -5.51 -3.53
CA LEU A 162 -10.96 -6.21 -2.25
C LEU A 162 -11.46 -7.66 -2.29
N ALA A 163 -10.93 -8.48 -3.19
CA ALA A 163 -11.32 -9.90 -3.29
C ALA A 163 -10.93 -10.72 -2.05
N THR A 164 -9.90 -10.29 -1.30
CA THR A 164 -9.43 -10.94 -0.06
C THR A 164 -9.85 -10.17 1.20
N LYS A 165 -10.92 -9.37 1.13
CA LYS A 165 -11.36 -8.46 2.18
C LYS A 165 -11.39 -9.09 3.58
N GLU A 166 -12.03 -10.25 3.72
CA GLU A 166 -12.19 -10.92 5.02
C GLU A 166 -10.84 -11.32 5.64
N PHE A 167 -9.89 -11.76 4.81
CA PHE A 167 -8.54 -12.10 5.28
C PHE A 167 -7.75 -10.83 5.66
N ILE A 168 -7.92 -9.75 4.92
CA ILE A 168 -7.29 -8.46 5.25
C ILE A 168 -7.84 -7.94 6.59
N GLN A 169 -9.16 -8.07 6.84
CA GLN A 169 -9.74 -7.68 8.13
C GLN A 169 -9.12 -8.44 9.29
N ILE A 170 -8.93 -9.78 9.15
CA ILE A 170 -8.25 -10.58 10.16
C ILE A 170 -6.82 -10.05 10.43
N LEU A 171 -6.08 -9.64 9.39
CA LEU A 171 -4.75 -9.08 9.59
C LEU A 171 -4.79 -7.73 10.30
N ILE A 172 -5.76 -6.88 9.99
CA ILE A 172 -5.96 -5.58 10.66
C ILE A 172 -6.26 -5.77 12.15
N ASP A 173 -7.07 -6.78 12.48
CA ASP A 173 -7.51 -7.03 13.84
C ASP A 173 -6.43 -7.70 14.72
N GLU A 174 -5.50 -8.47 14.12
CA GLU A 174 -4.61 -9.38 14.82
C GLU A 174 -3.11 -9.00 14.76
N ILE A 175 -2.71 -8.06 13.90
CA ILE A 175 -1.31 -7.69 13.67
C ILE A 175 -1.07 -6.26 14.12
N ASP A 176 -0.06 -6.05 14.96
CA ASP A 176 0.28 -4.72 15.50
C ASP A 176 1.02 -3.81 14.48
N LEU A 177 1.49 -4.36 13.36
CA LEU A 177 2.15 -3.57 12.32
C LEU A 177 1.13 -2.88 11.40
N PRO A 178 1.51 -1.75 10.76
CA PRO A 178 0.68 -1.12 9.76
C PRO A 178 0.32 -2.09 8.61
N ILE A 179 -0.97 -2.29 8.37
CA ILE A 179 -1.47 -3.08 7.23
C ILE A 179 -1.68 -2.14 6.06
N ILE A 180 -0.92 -2.34 4.99
CA ILE A 180 -1.00 -1.55 3.76
C ILE A 180 -1.63 -2.42 2.68
N VAL A 181 -2.85 -2.08 2.25
CA VAL A 181 -3.52 -2.86 1.21
C VAL A 181 -2.85 -2.60 -0.13
N ASP A 182 -2.32 -3.66 -0.70
CA ASP A 182 -1.55 -3.64 -1.94
C ASP A 182 -2.24 -4.45 -3.04
N ALA A 183 -1.99 -4.09 -4.28
CA ALA A 183 -2.48 -4.78 -5.49
C ALA A 183 -4.00 -4.86 -5.63
N GLY A 184 -4.46 -4.66 -6.84
CA GLY A 184 -5.84 -4.88 -7.24
C GLY A 184 -6.84 -3.78 -6.91
N ILE A 185 -6.50 -2.77 -6.12
CA ILE A 185 -7.36 -1.61 -5.89
C ILE A 185 -7.51 -0.84 -7.20
N GLY A 186 -8.73 -0.77 -7.72
CA GLY A 186 -9.04 -0.20 -9.03
C GLY A 186 -9.96 1.02 -8.99
N LYS A 187 -10.54 1.34 -7.82
CA LYS A 187 -11.50 2.45 -7.66
C LYS A 187 -11.28 3.17 -6.34
N PRO A 188 -11.52 4.49 -6.28
CA PRO A 188 -11.50 5.25 -5.04
C PRO A 188 -12.40 4.67 -3.94
N SER A 189 -13.60 4.17 -4.30
CA SER A 189 -14.52 3.55 -3.33
C SER A 189 -13.94 2.32 -2.63
N GLN A 190 -13.10 1.53 -3.32
CA GLN A 190 -12.42 0.38 -2.73
C GLN A 190 -11.29 0.81 -1.79
N ALA A 191 -10.60 1.90 -2.10
CA ALA A 191 -9.62 2.50 -1.21
C ALA A 191 -10.30 3.05 0.06
N CYS A 192 -11.44 3.74 -0.09
CA CYS A 192 -12.26 4.19 1.04
C CYS A 192 -12.67 3.02 1.94
N GLU A 193 -13.24 1.96 1.36
CA GLU A 193 -13.66 0.76 2.09
C GLU A 193 -12.48 0.12 2.87
N ALA A 194 -11.31 -0.02 2.25
CA ALA A 194 -10.13 -0.56 2.94
C ALA A 194 -9.69 0.33 4.12
N MET A 195 -9.78 1.65 3.97
CA MET A 195 -9.48 2.60 5.04
C MET A 195 -10.52 2.57 6.16
N GLU A 196 -11.80 2.38 5.83
CA GLU A 196 -12.90 2.17 6.81
C GLU A 196 -12.72 0.89 7.63
N MET A 197 -12.12 -0.15 7.04
CA MET A 197 -11.76 -1.39 7.73
C MET A 197 -10.63 -1.18 8.76
N GLY A 198 -9.84 -0.10 8.64
CA GLY A 198 -8.71 0.18 9.50
C GLY A 198 -7.34 -0.02 8.86
N ALA A 199 -7.26 -0.21 7.54
CA ALA A 199 -5.98 -0.24 6.85
C ALA A 199 -5.17 1.03 7.15
N ALA A 200 -3.85 0.88 7.26
CA ALA A 200 -2.95 1.99 7.55
C ALA A 200 -2.71 2.87 6.32
N ALA A 201 -2.64 2.26 5.14
CA ALA A 201 -2.45 2.95 3.86
C ALA A 201 -2.90 2.09 2.68
N ILE A 202 -2.97 2.71 1.50
CA ILE A 202 -3.32 2.08 0.23
C ILE A 202 -2.18 2.25 -0.75
N MET A 203 -1.82 1.17 -1.46
CA MET A 203 -0.94 1.25 -2.61
C MET A 203 -1.72 1.02 -3.91
N ALA A 204 -1.62 1.94 -4.85
CA ALA A 204 -2.22 1.81 -6.17
C ALA A 204 -1.30 2.36 -7.27
N ASN A 205 -1.40 1.79 -8.46
CA ASN A 205 -0.74 2.27 -9.67
C ASN A 205 -1.65 2.15 -10.88
N THR A 206 -2.06 0.92 -11.24
CA THR A 206 -2.82 0.64 -12.47
C THR A 206 -4.13 1.43 -12.54
N ALA A 207 -4.79 1.65 -11.41
CA ALA A 207 -6.02 2.44 -11.33
C ALA A 207 -5.83 3.88 -11.80
N LEU A 208 -4.69 4.50 -11.46
CA LEU A 208 -4.33 5.83 -11.93
C LEU A 208 -3.83 5.77 -13.37
N ALA A 209 -2.85 4.90 -13.65
CA ALA A 209 -2.14 4.84 -14.92
C ALA A 209 -3.07 4.51 -16.13
N THR A 210 -4.22 3.90 -15.88
CA THR A 210 -5.22 3.54 -16.91
C THR A 210 -6.48 4.40 -16.87
N ALA A 211 -6.52 5.43 -16.02
CA ALA A 211 -7.65 6.36 -15.95
C ALA A 211 -7.70 7.28 -17.19
N GLY A 212 -8.88 7.71 -17.55
CA GLY A 212 -9.08 8.67 -18.64
C GLY A 212 -8.55 10.07 -18.29
N ASP A 213 -8.69 10.48 -17.03
CA ASP A 213 -8.11 11.70 -16.44
C ASP A 213 -7.32 11.32 -15.20
N LEU A 214 -6.02 11.41 -15.30
CA LEU A 214 -5.07 10.98 -14.28
C LEU A 214 -5.08 11.88 -13.06
N THR A 215 -5.11 13.19 -13.25
CA THR A 215 -5.15 14.19 -12.18
C THR A 215 -6.43 14.08 -11.37
N MET A 216 -7.57 14.01 -12.06
CA MET A 216 -8.86 13.85 -11.39
C MET A 216 -8.95 12.52 -10.63
N MET A 217 -8.41 11.44 -11.18
CA MET A 217 -8.39 10.14 -10.52
C MET A 217 -7.47 10.15 -9.27
N ALA A 218 -6.31 10.79 -9.35
CA ALA A 218 -5.39 10.93 -8.22
C ALA A 218 -6.04 11.71 -7.06
N SER A 219 -6.71 12.84 -7.35
CA SER A 219 -7.48 13.60 -6.37
C SER A 219 -8.60 12.76 -5.76
N ALA A 220 -9.35 12.02 -6.57
CA ALA A 220 -10.43 11.14 -6.08
C ALA A 220 -9.91 10.04 -5.13
N PHE A 221 -8.73 9.47 -5.39
CA PHE A 221 -8.10 8.52 -4.46
C PHE A 221 -7.72 9.18 -3.14
N LYS A 222 -7.16 10.39 -3.15
CA LYS A 222 -6.86 11.16 -1.94
C LYS A 222 -8.11 11.37 -1.09
N ASP A 223 -9.16 11.91 -1.69
CA ASP A 223 -10.42 12.20 -1.00
C ASP A 223 -11.04 10.93 -0.40
N ALA A 224 -11.02 9.82 -1.15
CA ALA A 224 -11.54 8.53 -0.70
C ALA A 224 -10.75 7.96 0.49
N ILE A 225 -9.42 8.01 0.45
CA ILE A 225 -8.54 7.54 1.53
C ILE A 225 -8.76 8.39 2.79
N GLU A 226 -8.83 9.72 2.65
CA GLU A 226 -9.09 10.62 3.76
C GLU A 226 -10.48 10.40 4.36
N ALA A 227 -11.51 10.22 3.53
CA ALA A 227 -12.86 9.94 3.98
C ALA A 227 -12.95 8.62 4.75
N GLY A 228 -12.40 7.54 4.22
CA GLY A 228 -12.37 6.24 4.87
C GLY A 228 -11.61 6.27 6.20
N ARG A 229 -10.46 6.96 6.25
CA ARG A 229 -9.70 7.12 7.51
C ARG A 229 -10.49 7.90 8.56
N LYS A 230 -11.15 8.99 8.17
CA LYS A 230 -12.01 9.76 9.07
C LYS A 230 -13.16 8.92 9.61
N ALA A 231 -13.80 8.12 8.75
CA ALA A 231 -14.90 7.23 9.14
C ALA A 231 -14.42 6.17 10.16
N TYR A 232 -13.26 5.54 9.90
CA TYR A 232 -12.65 4.59 10.84
C TYR A 232 -12.40 5.22 12.21
N LEU A 233 -11.76 6.38 12.25
CA LEU A 233 -11.43 7.09 13.50
C LEU A 233 -12.68 7.58 14.26
N ALA A 234 -13.74 7.94 13.54
CA ALA A 234 -15.01 8.35 14.14
C ALA A 234 -15.79 7.18 14.74
N GLY A 235 -15.50 5.95 14.30
CA GLY A 235 -16.29 4.76 14.58
C GLY A 235 -17.52 4.68 13.65
N LEU A 236 -17.62 3.58 12.90
CA LEU A 236 -18.74 3.35 11.99
C LEU A 236 -20.05 3.14 12.74
N GLY A 237 -21.16 3.58 12.14
CA GLY A 237 -22.51 3.35 12.67
C GLY A 237 -22.83 1.84 12.77
N ARG A 238 -23.65 1.50 13.76
CA ARG A 238 -24.06 0.12 13.99
C ARG A 238 -24.83 -0.46 12.81
N VAL A 239 -24.46 -1.66 12.37
CA VAL A 239 -25.29 -2.47 11.47
C VAL A 239 -26.30 -3.24 12.32
N LEU A 240 -27.59 -3.06 12.06
CA LEU A 240 -28.67 -3.73 12.75
C LEU A 240 -29.32 -4.77 11.85
N THR A 241 -29.72 -5.90 12.42
CA THR A 241 -30.50 -6.96 11.73
C THR A 241 -31.95 -6.54 11.46
N ARG A 242 -32.45 -5.54 12.19
CA ARG A 242 -33.77 -4.93 12.02
C ARG A 242 -33.61 -3.42 11.90
N GLY A 243 -34.59 -2.75 11.29
CA GLY A 243 -34.62 -1.29 11.25
C GLY A 243 -34.62 -0.67 12.64
N ALA A 244 -34.13 0.53 12.74
CA ALA A 244 -34.24 1.35 13.94
C ALA A 244 -35.71 1.72 14.21
N ALA A 245 -35.98 2.25 15.39
CA ALA A 245 -37.29 2.86 15.70
C ALA A 245 -37.62 3.96 14.72
N ALA A 246 -38.92 4.19 14.46
CA ALA A 246 -39.36 5.33 13.69
C ALA A 246 -38.88 6.64 14.33
N SER A 247 -38.66 7.67 13.51
CA SER A 247 -38.36 9.01 14.03
C SER A 247 -39.45 9.49 14.98
N ASP A 248 -39.07 10.18 16.04
CA ASP A 248 -40.00 10.81 16.94
C ASP A 248 -40.86 11.82 16.17
N PRO A 249 -42.18 11.83 16.35
CA PRO A 249 -43.04 12.78 15.67
C PRO A 249 -42.71 14.21 16.11
N LEU A 250 -42.57 15.13 15.16
CA LEU A 250 -42.30 16.54 15.43
C LEU A 250 -43.40 17.22 16.28
N THR A 251 -44.55 16.57 16.41
CA THR A 251 -45.71 17.07 17.21
C THR A 251 -45.63 16.69 18.69
N GLY A 252 -44.64 15.92 19.14
CA GLY A 252 -44.46 15.47 20.53
C GLY A 252 -44.21 16.58 21.55
N PHE A 253 -43.90 17.80 21.11
CA PHE A 253 -43.69 18.97 21.94
C PHE A 253 -44.94 19.89 22.00
N LEU A 254 -46.07 19.51 21.42
CA LEU A 254 -47.30 20.26 21.36
C LEU A 254 -48.33 19.80 22.44
N HIS A 255 -47.90 19.10 23.48
CA HIS A 255 -48.71 18.68 24.60
C HIS A 255 -48.45 19.53 25.83
#